data_6af82ddb2085dcbc873929b0fdc49520
#
_entry.id   6af82ddb2085dcbc873929b0fdc49520
#
_cell.length_a   1.000
_cell.length_b   1.000
_cell.length_c   1.000
_cell.angle_alpha   90.00
_cell.angle_beta   90.00
_cell.angle_gamma   90.00
#
_symmetry.space_group_name_H-M   'P 1'
#
loop_
_entity.id
_entity.type
_entity.pdbx_description
1 polymer ?
#
loop_
_entity_poly.entity_id
_entity_poly.type
_entity_poly.pdbx_seq_one_letter_code
_entity_poly.pdbx_strand_id
1 'polypeptide(L)'
;MKPHIRPPFRQPLRWLGPLLLLLATSPGMAATSDPLAQVQTLPRASLLLQEKGRDVIAYHADEPRIPASTMKLLTAYAALETWGRDYRFQTDFLRDDSGWLWVKGYADPFLVSEELDRVVTALQSKGLTSVSGIGLDDSFFGPDVEIAGRSSSDNPYDAPVTALAANFNTLNLVRKGDQISSAEPQTQLTATGRRFGLAGAAGVQRVNLKERTTAVTYFGELLTAKLAAVGIRVSGQLKLAPIPRGAKPFYRHTDSRTLVEMVRPMLKFSSNFIANALFLRLAEPTGARPVSMAAARRKMTDFARQRFGWSDFAIEDGAGLARGNRLSARQLVAILDAFVPYRDLLPEQEGNRSLLAKTGTLTGVSCYAGYARRDGAWAPFALMINPPVDHELRKRVATRLVR
;
A
#
# COMPACT_ATOMS: atom_id res chain seq x y z
N MET A 1 45.79 12.23 46.24
CA MET A 1 45.77 11.80 47.64
C MET A 1 44.71 10.72 47.80
N LYS A 2 45.12 9.48 47.93
CA LYS A 2 44.43 8.38 48.63
C LYS A 2 44.70 8.60 50.13
N PRO A 3 44.10 7.89 51.10
CA PRO A 3 43.34 6.63 51.09
C PRO A 3 42.28 6.50 52.21
N HIS A 4 41.58 5.44 52.37
CA HIS A 4 41.59 4.33 53.39
C HIS A 4 40.16 3.85 53.68
N ILE A 5 39.89 2.60 53.48
CA ILE A 5 40.13 1.29 54.14
C ILE A 5 38.95 0.86 55.04
N ARG A 6 38.45 -0.27 54.72
CA ARG A 6 37.66 -1.41 55.27
C ARG A 6 37.82 -1.67 56.82
N PRO A 7 37.24 -2.78 57.34
CA PRO A 7 36.01 -3.58 57.30
C PRO A 7 35.51 -3.98 58.71
N PRO A 8 35.09 -5.16 59.11
CA PRO A 8 33.95 -6.02 58.86
C PRO A 8 33.18 -6.42 60.14
N PHE A 9 32.10 -7.17 60.05
CA PHE A 9 31.77 -8.11 61.15
C PHE A 9 30.94 -9.33 60.67
N ARG A 10 31.29 -10.43 61.31
CA ARG A 10 31.01 -11.84 61.04
C ARG A 10 29.64 -12.29 61.55
N GLN A 11 29.22 -13.38 60.92
CA GLN A 11 28.10 -14.28 61.24
C GLN A 11 28.15 -14.83 62.69
N PRO A 12 27.04 -15.48 63.17
CA PRO A 12 27.12 -16.94 63.19
C PRO A 12 25.84 -17.69 62.73
N LEU A 13 26.12 -18.78 62.15
CA LEU A 13 25.55 -20.09 61.92
C LEU A 13 24.58 -20.60 63.01
N ARG A 14 23.45 -21.25 62.59
CA ARG A 14 22.87 -22.46 63.19
C ARG A 14 21.59 -22.90 62.48
N TRP A 15 21.65 -24.02 61.93
CA TRP A 15 21.13 -25.40 62.11
C TRP A 15 19.79 -25.71 61.41
N LEU A 16 19.87 -26.48 60.39
CA LEU A 16 19.34 -27.78 59.95
C LEU A 16 17.93 -28.22 60.42
N GLY A 17 17.08 -28.41 59.42
CA GLY A 17 15.96 -29.36 59.41
C GLY A 17 15.58 -29.67 57.98
N PRO A 18 15.58 -30.94 57.52
CA PRO A 18 15.20 -31.28 56.13
C PRO A 18 13.67 -31.35 56.00
N LEU A 19 13.10 -30.35 55.34
CA LEU A 19 11.71 -30.45 54.87
C LEU A 19 11.73 -31.05 53.46
N LEU A 20 11.38 -32.32 53.36
CA LEU A 20 11.11 -32.96 52.05
C LEU A 20 9.93 -32.25 51.40
N LEU A 21 10.22 -31.32 50.49
CA LEU A 21 9.25 -30.80 49.52
C LEU A 21 9.13 -31.81 48.38
N LEU A 22 8.09 -32.60 48.37
CA LEU A 22 7.63 -33.33 47.19
C LEU A 22 7.33 -32.30 46.08
N LEU A 23 8.29 -32.13 45.21
CA LEU A 23 8.08 -31.47 43.90
C LEU A 23 7.13 -32.39 43.09
N ALA A 24 5.85 -32.14 43.18
CA ALA A 24 4.91 -32.59 42.16
C ALA A 24 5.26 -31.86 40.86
N THR A 25 6.08 -32.47 40.04
CA THR A 25 6.26 -32.08 38.64
C THR A 25 4.96 -32.38 37.93
N SER A 26 4.09 -31.40 37.91
CA SER A 26 3.03 -31.39 36.90
C SER A 26 3.71 -31.29 35.55
N PRO A 27 3.55 -32.26 34.66
CA PRO A 27 3.96 -32.06 33.28
C PRO A 27 3.01 -31.03 32.70
N GLY A 28 3.43 -29.77 32.73
CA GLY A 28 2.84 -28.73 31.91
C GLY A 28 3.11 -29.07 30.45
N MET A 29 2.38 -30.05 29.90
CA MET A 29 2.16 -30.12 28.47
C MET A 29 1.46 -28.81 28.10
N ALA A 30 2.23 -27.83 27.64
CA ALA A 30 1.69 -26.80 26.77
C ALA A 30 1.12 -27.54 25.55
N ALA A 31 -0.13 -27.96 25.68
CA ALA A 31 -0.90 -28.40 24.54
C ALA A 31 -0.87 -27.23 23.56
N THR A 32 -0.17 -27.40 22.45
CA THR A 32 -0.27 -26.49 21.31
C THR A 32 -1.71 -26.61 20.83
N SER A 33 -2.59 -25.74 21.36
CA SER A 33 -3.99 -25.75 21.00
C SER A 33 -4.09 -25.61 19.50
N ASP A 34 -4.89 -26.45 18.84
CA ASP A 34 -5.14 -26.38 17.40
C ASP A 34 -5.47 -24.91 17.04
N PRO A 35 -4.70 -24.26 16.15
CA PRO A 35 -4.92 -22.87 15.81
C PRO A 35 -6.32 -22.60 15.23
N LEU A 36 -6.97 -23.60 14.64
CA LEU A 36 -8.36 -23.49 14.19
C LEU A 36 -9.33 -23.40 15.39
N ALA A 37 -9.15 -24.26 16.40
CA ALA A 37 -9.91 -24.18 17.63
C ALA A 37 -9.70 -22.86 18.36
N GLN A 38 -8.46 -22.35 18.38
CA GLN A 38 -8.15 -21.04 18.95
C GLN A 38 -8.92 -19.90 18.27
N VAL A 39 -9.05 -19.91 16.92
CA VAL A 39 -9.85 -18.90 16.20
C VAL A 39 -11.31 -18.95 16.63
N GLN A 40 -11.88 -20.13 16.85
CA GLN A 40 -13.27 -20.31 17.26
C GLN A 40 -13.57 -19.78 18.67
N THR A 41 -12.57 -19.59 19.51
CA THR A 41 -12.76 -18.97 20.84
C THR A 41 -12.69 -17.44 20.80
N LEU A 42 -12.25 -16.84 19.68
CA LEU A 42 -12.07 -15.40 19.58
C LEU A 42 -13.37 -14.68 19.23
N PRO A 43 -13.77 -13.65 19.98
CA PRO A 43 -14.88 -12.81 19.56
C PRO A 43 -14.52 -12.08 18.26
N ARG A 44 -15.52 -11.90 17.40
CA ARG A 44 -15.34 -11.17 16.12
C ARG A 44 -14.21 -11.73 15.22
N ALA A 45 -14.02 -13.06 15.24
CA ALA A 45 -13.25 -13.79 14.26
C ALA A 45 -14.16 -14.46 13.24
N SER A 46 -13.66 -14.64 12.02
CA SER A 46 -14.34 -15.35 10.93
C SER A 46 -13.32 -16.15 10.15
N LEU A 47 -13.68 -17.36 9.75
CA LEU A 47 -12.86 -18.22 8.89
C LEU A 47 -13.74 -18.95 7.89
N LEU A 48 -13.35 -18.92 6.63
CA LEU A 48 -13.93 -19.73 5.57
C LEU A 48 -12.81 -20.40 4.77
N LEU A 49 -12.95 -21.70 4.51
CA LEU A 49 -12.18 -22.46 3.54
C LEU A 49 -13.15 -23.20 2.65
N GLN A 50 -12.98 -23.08 1.34
CA GLN A 50 -13.78 -23.84 0.37
C GLN A 50 -12.91 -24.80 -0.44
N GLU A 51 -13.45 -25.98 -0.71
CA GLU A 51 -12.91 -26.94 -1.66
C GLU A 51 -13.98 -27.28 -2.72
N LYS A 52 -13.64 -27.08 -3.98
CA LYS A 52 -14.55 -27.34 -5.12
C LYS A 52 -15.94 -26.67 -4.93
N GLY A 53 -15.93 -25.43 -4.42
CA GLY A 53 -17.15 -24.64 -4.18
C GLY A 53 -17.97 -25.06 -2.95
N ARG A 54 -17.46 -25.95 -2.09
CA ARG A 54 -18.13 -26.38 -0.86
C ARG A 54 -17.38 -25.88 0.37
N ASP A 55 -18.11 -25.44 1.37
CA ASP A 55 -17.54 -25.02 2.65
C ASP A 55 -17.00 -26.25 3.39
N VAL A 56 -15.68 -26.29 3.61
CA VAL A 56 -14.99 -27.32 4.40
C VAL A 56 -14.79 -26.84 5.84
N ILE A 57 -14.53 -25.55 6.00
CA ILE A 57 -14.50 -24.87 7.29
C ILE A 57 -15.30 -23.58 7.12
N ALA A 58 -16.32 -23.38 7.97
CA ALA A 58 -17.08 -22.13 8.02
C ALA A 58 -17.33 -21.74 9.48
N TYR A 59 -16.78 -20.59 9.86
CA TYR A 59 -16.97 -20.01 11.20
C TYR A 59 -17.26 -18.53 11.05
N HIS A 60 -18.46 -18.09 11.42
CA HIS A 60 -18.94 -16.71 11.26
C HIS A 60 -18.64 -16.13 9.87
N ALA A 61 -18.72 -16.99 8.82
CA ALA A 61 -18.21 -16.67 7.48
C ALA A 61 -18.98 -15.53 6.81
N ASP A 62 -20.22 -15.30 7.19
CA ASP A 62 -21.12 -14.30 6.60
C ASP A 62 -21.13 -12.97 7.37
N GLU A 63 -20.53 -12.92 8.57
CA GLU A 63 -20.49 -11.72 9.37
C GLU A 63 -19.49 -10.69 8.84
N PRO A 64 -19.91 -9.43 8.61
CA PRO A 64 -19.00 -8.38 8.16
C PRO A 64 -17.93 -8.03 9.21
N ARG A 65 -16.69 -7.96 8.78
CA ARG A 65 -15.50 -7.63 9.58
C ARG A 65 -14.69 -6.52 8.91
N ILE A 66 -13.76 -5.93 9.64
CA ILE A 66 -12.76 -5.01 9.07
C ILE A 66 -11.77 -5.85 8.27
N PRO A 67 -11.67 -5.67 6.93
CA PRO A 67 -10.81 -6.49 6.09
C PRO A 67 -9.32 -6.08 6.14
N ALA A 68 -9.03 -4.88 6.60
CA ALA A 68 -7.69 -4.28 6.44
C ALA A 68 -7.20 -4.44 4.99
N SER A 69 -5.91 -4.67 4.77
CA SER A 69 -5.33 -4.74 3.41
C SER A 69 -5.77 -5.94 2.56
N THR A 70 -6.64 -6.85 3.04
CA THR A 70 -7.29 -7.82 2.16
C THR A 70 -8.32 -7.16 1.24
N MET A 71 -8.78 -5.92 1.54
CA MET A 71 -9.56 -5.06 0.64
C MET A 71 -8.88 -4.88 -0.73
N LYS A 72 -7.55 -4.88 -0.78
CA LYS A 72 -6.79 -4.74 -2.03
C LYS A 72 -7.06 -5.84 -3.06
N LEU A 73 -7.61 -6.98 -2.63
CA LEU A 73 -8.08 -8.04 -3.54
C LEU A 73 -9.26 -7.55 -4.39
N LEU A 74 -10.24 -6.90 -3.75
CA LEU A 74 -11.37 -6.31 -4.47
C LEU A 74 -10.92 -5.19 -5.41
N THR A 75 -10.03 -4.30 -4.95
CA THR A 75 -9.49 -3.21 -5.76
C THR A 75 -8.71 -3.72 -6.96
N ALA A 76 -7.85 -4.73 -6.76
CA ALA A 76 -7.11 -5.38 -7.83
C ALA A 76 -8.04 -6.01 -8.86
N TYR A 77 -9.03 -6.77 -8.37
CA TYR A 77 -10.00 -7.44 -9.23
C TYR A 77 -10.81 -6.43 -10.06
N ALA A 78 -11.36 -5.41 -9.42
CA ALA A 78 -12.13 -4.37 -10.11
C ALA A 78 -11.30 -3.65 -11.18
N ALA A 79 -10.04 -3.33 -10.90
CA ALA A 79 -9.15 -2.69 -11.86
C ALA A 79 -8.84 -3.61 -13.05
N LEU A 80 -8.50 -4.88 -12.80
CA LEU A 80 -8.19 -5.87 -13.83
C LEU A 80 -9.41 -6.20 -14.72
N GLU A 81 -10.61 -6.26 -14.15
CA GLU A 81 -11.85 -6.47 -14.91
C GLU A 81 -12.26 -5.23 -15.74
N THR A 82 -11.99 -4.02 -15.21
CA THR A 82 -12.38 -2.79 -15.90
C THR A 82 -11.45 -2.46 -17.06
N TRP A 83 -10.13 -2.64 -16.89
CA TRP A 83 -9.15 -2.16 -17.88
C TRP A 83 -8.39 -3.29 -18.58
N GLY A 84 -8.44 -4.52 -18.07
CA GLY A 84 -7.66 -5.64 -18.58
C GLY A 84 -6.20 -5.65 -18.07
N ARG A 85 -5.53 -6.80 -18.26
CA ARG A 85 -4.17 -7.05 -17.77
C ARG A 85 -3.13 -6.10 -18.35
N ASP A 86 -3.26 -5.76 -19.62
CA ASP A 86 -2.26 -5.06 -20.43
C ASP A 86 -2.46 -3.55 -20.46
N TYR A 87 -3.47 -3.04 -19.74
CA TYR A 87 -3.72 -1.61 -19.63
C TYR A 87 -2.47 -0.88 -19.12
N ARG A 88 -2.21 0.30 -19.72
CA ARG A 88 -1.10 1.17 -19.36
C ARG A 88 -1.61 2.56 -19.06
N PHE A 89 -1.15 3.12 -17.95
CA PHE A 89 -1.51 4.48 -17.55
C PHE A 89 -0.83 5.51 -18.45
N GLN A 90 -1.37 6.70 -18.46
CA GLN A 90 -0.91 7.79 -19.32
C GLN A 90 -0.71 9.06 -18.51
N THR A 91 0.22 9.91 -19.00
CA THR A 91 0.46 11.27 -18.51
C THR A 91 0.65 12.19 -19.71
N ASP A 92 -0.09 13.30 -19.76
CA ASP A 92 -0.03 14.23 -20.87
C ASP A 92 0.95 15.38 -20.61
N PHE A 93 1.70 15.73 -21.64
CA PHE A 93 2.59 16.87 -21.70
C PHE A 93 2.11 17.80 -22.81
N LEU A 94 1.79 19.05 -22.45
CA LEU A 94 1.29 20.07 -23.35
C LEU A 94 2.21 21.28 -23.34
N ARG A 95 2.18 22.08 -24.39
CA ARG A 95 2.88 23.36 -24.45
C ARG A 95 1.88 24.50 -24.70
N ASP A 96 2.08 25.61 -24.02
CA ASP A 96 1.38 26.83 -24.35
C ASP A 96 2.26 27.78 -25.18
N ASP A 97 1.65 28.85 -25.68
CA ASP A 97 2.33 29.82 -26.54
C ASP A 97 3.36 30.68 -25.75
N SER A 98 3.35 30.65 -24.43
CA SER A 98 4.36 31.28 -23.55
C SER A 98 5.59 30.38 -23.33
N GLY A 99 5.61 29.20 -23.93
CA GLY A 99 6.72 28.24 -23.80
C GLY A 99 6.73 27.41 -22.54
N TRP A 100 5.65 27.40 -21.74
CA TRP A 100 5.52 26.52 -20.59
C TRP A 100 5.26 25.08 -21.02
N LEU A 101 5.82 24.15 -20.23
CA LEU A 101 5.47 22.73 -20.32
C LEU A 101 4.44 22.39 -19.23
N TRP A 102 3.26 22.02 -19.64
CA TRP A 102 2.18 21.62 -18.77
C TRP A 102 2.12 20.11 -18.67
N VAL A 103 2.02 19.58 -17.47
CA VAL A 103 1.92 18.14 -17.19
C VAL A 103 0.57 17.85 -16.56
N LYS A 104 -0.22 16.97 -17.17
CA LYS A 104 -1.49 16.52 -16.62
C LYS A 104 -1.39 15.09 -16.14
N GLY A 105 -1.62 14.90 -14.84
CA GLY A 105 -1.72 13.58 -14.23
C GLY A 105 -3.12 12.99 -14.33
N TYR A 106 -3.16 11.66 -14.52
CA TYR A 106 -4.39 10.87 -14.53
C TYR A 106 -4.30 9.70 -13.55
N ALA A 107 -3.61 9.92 -12.42
CA ALA A 107 -3.40 8.94 -11.37
C ALA A 107 -2.63 7.69 -11.80
N ASP A 108 -1.61 7.87 -12.62
CA ASP A 108 -0.63 6.81 -12.85
C ASP A 108 0.00 6.40 -11.51
N PRO A 109 -0.23 5.16 -11.05
CA PRO A 109 0.23 4.76 -9.71
C PRO A 109 1.70 4.35 -9.69
N PHE A 110 2.42 4.37 -10.84
CA PHE A 110 3.76 3.83 -10.93
C PHE A 110 4.76 4.73 -11.68
N LEU A 111 4.47 6.03 -11.78
CA LEU A 111 5.36 7.01 -12.39
C LEU A 111 6.57 7.25 -11.46
N VAL A 112 7.54 6.35 -11.52
CA VAL A 112 8.76 6.37 -10.72
C VAL A 112 9.89 7.10 -11.44
N SER A 113 11.02 7.33 -10.76
CA SER A 113 12.17 8.05 -11.31
C SER A 113 12.66 7.50 -12.64
N GLU A 114 12.71 6.19 -12.81
CA GLU A 114 13.12 5.51 -14.04
C GLU A 114 12.10 5.72 -15.18
N GLU A 115 10.83 5.85 -14.83
CA GLU A 115 9.80 6.17 -15.82
C GLU A 115 9.89 7.64 -16.25
N LEU A 116 10.21 8.55 -15.31
CA LEU A 116 10.51 9.94 -15.64
C LEU A 116 11.77 10.10 -16.51
N ASP A 117 12.77 9.21 -16.40
CA ASP A 117 13.92 9.21 -17.31
C ASP A 117 13.49 8.90 -18.75
N ARG A 118 12.54 7.97 -18.95
CA ARG A 118 11.93 7.69 -20.26
C ARG A 118 11.16 8.90 -20.78
N VAL A 119 10.42 9.58 -19.92
CA VAL A 119 9.69 10.80 -20.25
C VAL A 119 10.63 11.88 -20.79
N VAL A 120 11.68 12.22 -20.03
CA VAL A 120 12.57 13.32 -20.42
C VAL A 120 13.38 12.99 -21.68
N THR A 121 13.77 11.73 -21.87
CA THR A 121 14.39 11.24 -23.10
C THR A 121 13.45 11.40 -24.31
N ALA A 122 12.17 11.03 -24.15
CA ALA A 122 11.19 11.20 -25.21
C ALA A 122 10.91 12.68 -25.54
N LEU A 123 10.83 13.54 -24.52
CA LEU A 123 10.68 14.99 -24.73
C LEU A 123 11.87 15.58 -25.48
N GLN A 124 13.10 15.19 -25.11
CA GLN A 124 14.33 15.60 -25.82
C GLN A 124 14.33 15.12 -27.28
N SER A 125 13.99 13.84 -27.51
CA SER A 125 13.92 13.27 -28.87
C SER A 125 12.89 13.95 -29.76
N LYS A 126 11.83 14.57 -29.16
CA LYS A 126 10.83 15.39 -29.85
C LYS A 126 11.30 16.84 -30.08
N GLY A 127 12.54 17.15 -29.79
CA GLY A 127 13.13 18.48 -30.04
C GLY A 127 12.88 19.48 -28.91
N LEU A 128 12.46 19.07 -27.72
CA LEU A 128 12.35 19.98 -26.58
C LEU A 128 13.74 20.33 -26.08
N THR A 129 14.14 21.62 -26.19
CA THR A 129 15.44 22.11 -25.73
C THR A 129 15.35 23.07 -24.55
N SER A 130 14.20 23.72 -24.39
CA SER A 130 13.98 24.64 -23.28
C SER A 130 12.49 24.84 -23.01
N VAL A 131 12.15 25.20 -21.76
CA VAL A 131 10.81 25.61 -21.31
C VAL A 131 10.91 26.83 -20.43
N SER A 132 9.90 27.71 -20.51
CA SER A 132 9.80 28.93 -19.69
C SER A 132 9.37 28.65 -18.26
N GLY A 133 8.79 27.48 -17.98
CA GLY A 133 8.35 27.01 -16.68
C GLY A 133 7.63 25.68 -16.81
N ILE A 134 7.27 25.07 -15.68
CA ILE A 134 6.51 23.80 -15.65
C ILE A 134 5.20 24.03 -14.92
N GLY A 135 4.08 23.80 -15.61
CA GLY A 135 2.74 23.77 -15.05
C GLY A 135 2.36 22.34 -14.65
N LEU A 136 1.77 22.19 -13.47
CA LEU A 136 1.42 20.92 -12.85
C LEU A 136 -0.09 20.86 -12.65
N ASP A 137 -0.77 20.07 -13.45
CA ASP A 137 -2.23 19.89 -13.40
C ASP A 137 -2.59 18.57 -12.68
N ASP A 138 -2.93 18.70 -11.41
CA ASP A 138 -3.41 17.63 -10.54
C ASP A 138 -4.95 17.62 -10.41
N SER A 139 -5.66 18.37 -11.29
CA SER A 139 -7.10 18.60 -11.20
C SER A 139 -7.97 17.40 -11.63
N PHE A 140 -7.36 16.29 -12.02
CA PHE A 140 -8.10 15.04 -12.25
C PHE A 140 -8.78 14.54 -10.97
N PHE A 141 -8.16 14.75 -9.83
CA PHE A 141 -8.76 14.56 -8.51
C PHE A 141 -9.29 15.88 -7.94
N GLY A 142 -10.48 15.83 -7.33
CA GLY A 142 -11.04 16.96 -6.61
C GLY A 142 -10.21 17.36 -5.38
N PRO A 143 -10.44 18.57 -4.84
CA PRO A 143 -9.71 19.06 -3.69
C PRO A 143 -10.03 18.29 -2.40
N ASP A 144 -11.18 17.62 -2.35
CA ASP A 144 -11.73 16.84 -1.24
C ASP A 144 -11.24 15.38 -1.21
N VAL A 145 -10.32 15.00 -2.09
CA VAL A 145 -9.75 13.64 -2.08
C VAL A 145 -8.80 13.47 -0.91
N GLU A 146 -9.33 12.87 0.15
CA GLU A 146 -8.60 12.45 1.34
C GLU A 146 -8.93 11.01 1.68
N ILE A 147 -7.90 10.19 1.91
CA ILE A 147 -8.07 8.77 2.20
C ILE A 147 -8.40 8.59 3.68
N ALA A 148 -9.61 8.11 3.97
CA ALA A 148 -10.03 7.80 5.33
C ALA A 148 -9.11 6.75 5.99
N GLY A 149 -8.74 6.97 7.24
CA GLY A 149 -7.83 6.10 8.00
C GLY A 149 -6.34 6.35 7.74
N ARG A 150 -5.98 7.27 6.85
CA ARG A 150 -4.62 7.78 6.72
C ARG A 150 -4.25 8.57 7.98
N SER A 151 -3.07 8.34 8.54
CA SER A 151 -2.55 9.10 9.67
C SER A 151 -1.59 10.22 9.22
N SER A 152 -1.25 11.13 10.14
CA SER A 152 -0.27 12.19 9.91
C SER A 152 1.18 11.73 10.12
N SER A 153 1.43 10.42 10.21
CA SER A 153 2.75 9.84 10.45
C SER A 153 3.73 10.11 9.31
N ASP A 154 5.04 9.87 9.53
CA ASP A 154 6.06 9.89 8.48
C ASP A 154 6.06 8.62 7.63
N ASN A 155 5.26 7.63 8.02
CA ASN A 155 5.27 6.31 7.40
C ASN A 155 4.88 6.38 5.91
N PRO A 156 5.61 5.72 5.00
CA PRO A 156 5.24 5.63 3.59
C PRO A 156 3.82 5.11 3.31
N TYR A 157 3.24 4.33 4.22
CA TYR A 157 1.85 3.86 4.09
C TYR A 157 0.80 4.98 4.19
N ASP A 158 1.19 6.13 4.75
CA ASP A 158 0.37 7.32 4.89
C ASP A 158 0.63 8.37 3.79
N ALA A 159 1.28 8.01 2.69
CA ALA A 159 1.53 8.93 1.58
C ALA A 159 0.22 9.47 0.99
N PRO A 160 0.13 10.78 0.69
CA PRO A 160 -1.04 11.35 0.02
C PRO A 160 -1.17 10.77 -1.38
N VAL A 161 -2.39 10.56 -1.85
CA VAL A 161 -2.66 10.14 -3.23
C VAL A 161 -3.00 11.37 -4.06
N THR A 162 -2.24 11.57 -5.14
CA THR A 162 -2.41 12.68 -6.10
C THR A 162 -2.60 12.15 -7.50
N ALA A 163 -3.22 12.91 -8.36
CA ALA A 163 -3.38 12.52 -9.76
C ALA A 163 -2.06 12.65 -10.54
N LEU A 164 -1.17 13.53 -10.07
CA LEU A 164 0.18 13.69 -10.56
C LEU A 164 1.15 13.37 -9.41
N ALA A 165 1.88 12.28 -9.51
CA ALA A 165 2.72 11.74 -8.45
C ALA A 165 4.05 11.23 -8.98
N ALA A 166 5.09 11.23 -8.13
CA ALA A 166 6.34 10.53 -8.39
C ALA A 166 6.74 9.66 -7.19
N ASN A 167 7.33 8.48 -7.46
CA ASN A 167 7.88 7.59 -6.45
C ASN A 167 6.90 7.30 -5.30
N PHE A 168 5.61 7.10 -5.63
CA PHE A 168 4.54 6.82 -4.66
C PHE A 168 4.33 7.94 -3.63
N ASN A 169 4.71 9.19 -3.95
CA ASN A 169 4.74 10.33 -3.04
C ASN A 169 5.53 10.06 -1.75
N THR A 170 6.66 9.36 -1.90
CA THR A 170 7.61 9.06 -0.83
C THR A 170 9.03 9.49 -1.21
N LEU A 171 9.86 9.72 -0.20
CA LEU A 171 11.28 10.04 -0.33
C LEU A 171 12.12 8.97 0.36
N ASN A 172 13.16 8.48 -0.31
CA ASN A 172 14.20 7.67 0.29
C ASN A 172 15.47 8.53 0.41
N LEU A 173 15.88 8.84 1.64
CA LEU A 173 16.92 9.82 1.94
C LEU A 173 18.00 9.22 2.86
N VAL A 174 19.20 9.75 2.76
CA VAL A 174 20.29 9.50 3.69
C VAL A 174 20.71 10.83 4.31
N ARG A 175 20.71 10.92 5.65
CA ARG A 175 21.23 12.06 6.40
C ARG A 175 22.51 11.69 7.15
N LYS A 176 23.59 12.45 6.90
CA LYS A 176 24.85 12.37 7.62
C LYS A 176 25.24 13.79 8.11
N GLY A 177 24.91 14.09 9.38
CA GLY A 177 24.97 15.46 9.87
C GLY A 177 24.02 16.38 9.09
N ASP A 178 24.54 17.44 8.49
CA ASP A 178 23.78 18.37 7.62
C ASP A 178 23.81 17.99 6.14
N GLN A 179 24.52 16.92 5.80
CA GLN A 179 24.54 16.42 4.42
C GLN A 179 23.34 15.50 4.19
N ILE A 180 22.57 15.86 3.16
CA ILE A 180 21.43 15.07 2.70
C ILE A 180 21.72 14.59 1.28
N SER A 181 21.42 13.31 1.03
CA SER A 181 21.46 12.72 -0.30
C SER A 181 20.24 11.84 -0.53
N SER A 182 19.94 11.53 -1.79
CA SER A 182 19.00 10.46 -2.11
C SER A 182 19.61 9.12 -1.74
N ALA A 183 18.80 8.20 -1.20
CA ALA A 183 19.19 6.81 -1.01
C ALA A 183 19.04 5.98 -2.30
N GLU A 184 18.47 6.58 -3.35
CA GLU A 184 18.22 5.97 -4.65
C GLU A 184 19.04 6.68 -5.73
N PRO A 185 20.03 6.01 -6.35
CA PRO A 185 20.93 6.65 -7.33
C PRO A 185 20.21 7.27 -8.53
N GLN A 186 19.09 6.69 -8.95
CA GLN A 186 18.26 7.16 -10.07
C GLN A 186 17.37 8.36 -9.72
N THR A 187 17.28 8.74 -8.44
CA THR A 187 16.43 9.82 -7.96
C THR A 187 17.27 11.02 -7.53
N GLN A 188 17.18 12.14 -8.22
CA GLN A 188 17.89 13.35 -7.86
C GLN A 188 17.35 13.94 -6.56
N LEU A 189 18.25 14.49 -5.72
CA LEU A 189 17.85 15.20 -4.52
C LEU A 189 17.23 16.55 -4.90
N THR A 190 15.95 16.72 -4.56
CA THR A 190 15.21 17.95 -4.79
C THR A 190 15.28 18.90 -3.59
N ALA A 191 14.79 20.15 -3.73
CA ALA A 191 14.66 21.09 -2.62
C ALA A 191 13.71 20.54 -1.53
N THR A 192 12.58 19.95 -1.94
CA THR A 192 11.67 19.24 -1.01
C THR A 192 12.39 18.08 -0.32
N GLY A 193 13.13 17.26 -1.05
CA GLY A 193 13.91 16.16 -0.47
C GLY A 193 14.93 16.62 0.56
N ARG A 194 15.65 17.71 0.29
CA ARG A 194 16.61 18.32 1.23
C ARG A 194 15.91 18.79 2.51
N ARG A 195 14.79 19.48 2.37
CA ARG A 195 14.00 19.97 3.52
C ARG A 195 13.53 18.83 4.42
N PHE A 196 12.98 17.77 3.85
CA PHE A 196 12.55 16.58 4.61
C PHE A 196 13.73 15.86 5.26
N GLY A 197 14.86 15.73 4.55
CA GLY A 197 16.06 15.10 5.08
C GLY A 197 16.64 15.83 6.29
N LEU A 198 16.65 17.17 6.27
CA LEU A 198 17.10 17.99 7.40
C LEU A 198 16.18 17.90 8.62
N ALA A 199 14.85 17.79 8.39
CA ALA A 199 13.87 17.62 9.45
C ALA A 199 13.83 16.22 10.06
N GLY A 200 14.30 15.21 9.33
CA GLY A 200 14.21 13.80 9.73
C GLY A 200 15.37 13.31 10.60
N ALA A 201 15.37 12.04 10.94
CA ALA A 201 16.42 11.38 11.71
C ALA A 201 17.73 11.23 10.91
N ALA A 202 18.85 10.99 11.60
CA ALA A 202 20.12 10.61 10.96
C ALA A 202 20.02 9.20 10.37
N GLY A 203 20.83 8.93 9.33
CA GLY A 203 20.87 7.64 8.63
C GLY A 203 19.89 7.54 7.45
N VAL A 204 19.58 6.31 7.06
CA VAL A 204 18.64 6.03 5.97
C VAL A 204 17.21 6.17 6.48
N GLN A 205 16.39 6.90 5.76
CA GLN A 205 14.99 7.10 6.12
C GLN A 205 14.11 7.08 4.86
N ARG A 206 12.93 6.50 5.00
CA ARG A 206 11.89 6.56 4.01
C ARG A 206 10.67 7.26 4.59
N VAL A 207 10.28 8.39 4.02
CA VAL A 207 9.21 9.25 4.53
C VAL A 207 8.21 9.57 3.43
N ASN A 208 6.96 9.84 3.80
CA ASN A 208 5.96 10.32 2.86
C ASN A 208 5.97 11.87 2.78
N LEU A 209 5.38 12.39 1.71
CA LEU A 209 5.35 13.83 1.41
C LEU A 209 4.25 14.61 2.15
N LYS A 210 3.52 13.97 3.08
CA LYS A 210 2.49 14.54 3.95
C LYS A 210 1.30 15.16 3.22
N GLU A 211 1.55 16.24 2.45
CA GLU A 211 0.54 17.08 1.86
C GLU A 211 0.48 16.93 0.34
N ARG A 212 -0.72 17.05 -0.23
CA ARG A 212 -0.96 16.97 -1.68
C ARG A 212 -0.11 17.98 -2.45
N THR A 213 -0.10 19.23 -2.01
CA THR A 213 0.66 20.31 -2.67
C THR A 213 2.16 20.04 -2.62
N THR A 214 2.68 19.53 -1.50
CA THR A 214 4.09 19.13 -1.36
C THR A 214 4.44 17.98 -2.31
N ALA A 215 3.55 17.00 -2.45
CA ALA A 215 3.76 15.85 -3.35
C ALA A 215 3.80 16.27 -4.82
N VAL A 216 2.86 17.14 -5.25
CA VAL A 216 2.84 17.65 -6.63
C VAL A 216 4.04 18.58 -6.89
N THR A 217 4.46 19.39 -5.92
CA THR A 217 5.66 20.22 -6.02
C THR A 217 6.91 19.35 -6.17
N TYR A 218 7.05 18.29 -5.37
CA TYR A 218 8.14 17.33 -5.48
C TYR A 218 8.21 16.69 -6.87
N PHE A 219 7.07 16.30 -7.45
CA PHE A 219 7.03 15.81 -8.83
C PHE A 219 7.63 16.84 -9.79
N GLY A 220 7.23 18.10 -9.70
CA GLY A 220 7.74 19.17 -10.55
C GLY A 220 9.24 19.42 -10.37
N GLU A 221 9.73 19.43 -9.14
CA GLU A 221 11.15 19.55 -8.82
C GLU A 221 11.98 18.40 -9.41
N LEU A 222 11.48 17.17 -9.27
CA LEU A 222 12.14 15.99 -9.81
C LEU A 222 12.16 16.00 -11.34
N LEU A 223 11.03 16.34 -11.96
CA LEU A 223 10.95 16.51 -13.42
C LEU A 223 11.92 17.60 -13.91
N THR A 224 12.01 18.73 -13.22
CA THR A 224 12.97 19.81 -13.52
C THR A 224 14.41 19.30 -13.49
N ALA A 225 14.79 18.58 -12.44
CA ALA A 225 16.12 18.02 -12.29
C ALA A 225 16.45 17.01 -13.42
N LYS A 226 15.48 16.17 -13.80
CA LYS A 226 15.65 15.20 -14.88
C LYS A 226 15.71 15.85 -16.27
N LEU A 227 14.91 16.90 -16.52
CA LEU A 227 15.02 17.69 -17.76
C LEU A 227 16.41 18.31 -17.90
N ALA A 228 16.92 18.90 -16.80
CA ALA A 228 18.27 19.47 -16.80
C ALA A 228 19.35 18.42 -17.06
N ALA A 229 19.20 17.20 -16.52
CA ALA A 229 20.14 16.10 -16.71
C ALA A 229 20.28 15.66 -18.19
N VAL A 230 19.24 15.85 -19.02
CA VAL A 230 19.28 15.59 -20.46
C VAL A 230 19.47 16.86 -21.29
N GLY A 231 19.88 17.98 -20.69
CA GLY A 231 20.21 19.24 -21.38
C GLY A 231 19.00 20.11 -21.74
N ILE A 232 17.80 19.82 -21.27
CA ILE A 232 16.63 20.67 -21.46
C ILE A 232 16.62 21.76 -20.38
N ARG A 233 16.70 23.03 -20.78
CA ARG A 233 16.72 24.15 -19.83
C ARG A 233 15.34 24.50 -19.33
N VAL A 234 15.19 24.65 -18.01
CA VAL A 234 13.99 25.17 -17.36
C VAL A 234 14.34 26.53 -16.77
N SER A 235 13.83 27.63 -17.33
CA SER A 235 14.20 29.00 -16.93
C SER A 235 13.25 29.63 -15.92
N GLY A 236 12.07 29.06 -15.74
CA GLY A 236 11.03 29.58 -14.86
C GLY A 236 10.73 28.71 -13.66
N GLN A 237 9.61 29.03 -13.01
CA GLN A 237 9.14 28.41 -11.78
C GLN A 237 8.17 27.24 -12.04
N LEU A 238 7.82 26.53 -10.98
CA LEU A 238 6.72 25.57 -10.97
C LEU A 238 5.41 26.31 -10.69
N LYS A 239 4.33 25.88 -11.36
CA LYS A 239 2.98 26.42 -11.15
C LYS A 239 1.99 25.27 -11.00
N LEU A 240 1.34 25.17 -9.86
CA LEU A 240 0.25 24.22 -9.61
C LEU A 240 -1.07 24.86 -10.08
N ALA A 241 -1.57 24.44 -11.22
CA ALA A 241 -2.81 24.95 -11.79
C ALA A 241 -3.33 24.02 -12.89
N PRO A 242 -4.63 24.06 -13.19
CA PRO A 242 -5.18 23.42 -14.38
C PRO A 242 -4.51 23.92 -15.67
N ILE A 243 -4.42 23.06 -16.67
CA ILE A 243 -3.90 23.41 -18.00
C ILE A 243 -4.67 24.62 -18.56
N PRO A 244 -3.98 25.66 -19.06
CA PRO A 244 -4.64 26.82 -19.62
C PRO A 244 -5.33 26.46 -20.95
N ARG A 245 -6.41 27.17 -21.25
CA ARG A 245 -7.06 27.05 -22.56
C ARG A 245 -6.07 27.42 -23.67
N GLY A 246 -6.02 26.59 -24.72
CA GLY A 246 -5.12 26.82 -25.85
C GLY A 246 -3.76 26.12 -25.74
N ALA A 247 -3.38 25.53 -24.62
CA ALA A 247 -2.21 24.67 -24.56
C ALA A 247 -2.39 23.47 -25.50
N LYS A 248 -1.36 23.18 -26.29
CA LYS A 248 -1.41 22.17 -27.36
C LYS A 248 -0.73 20.89 -26.90
N PRO A 249 -1.26 19.70 -27.20
CA PRO A 249 -0.60 18.42 -26.95
C PRO A 249 0.81 18.42 -27.56
N PHE A 250 1.80 18.03 -26.77
CA PHE A 250 3.17 17.89 -27.21
C PHE A 250 3.64 16.45 -27.17
N TYR A 251 3.34 15.76 -26.05
CA TYR A 251 3.71 14.36 -25.85
C TYR A 251 2.70 13.70 -24.91
N ARG A 252 2.31 12.48 -25.21
CA ARG A 252 1.61 11.59 -24.29
C ARG A 252 2.52 10.46 -23.91
N HIS A 253 2.87 10.40 -22.64
CA HIS A 253 3.59 9.29 -22.08
C HIS A 253 2.62 8.14 -21.79
N THR A 254 2.99 6.95 -22.18
CA THR A 254 2.33 5.70 -21.77
C THR A 254 3.31 4.92 -20.92
N ASP A 255 2.95 4.62 -19.67
CA ASP A 255 3.83 3.92 -18.72
C ASP A 255 4.35 2.61 -19.33
N SER A 256 5.61 2.31 -19.09
CA SER A 256 6.26 1.10 -19.59
C SER A 256 5.71 -0.18 -18.93
N ARG A 257 5.03 -0.06 -17.80
CA ARG A 257 4.43 -1.17 -17.07
C ARG A 257 2.95 -1.33 -17.38
N THR A 258 2.53 -2.56 -17.48
CA THR A 258 1.11 -2.94 -17.57
C THR A 258 0.45 -2.92 -16.19
N LEU A 259 -0.87 -2.89 -16.16
CA LEU A 259 -1.64 -2.95 -14.92
C LEU A 259 -1.28 -4.19 -14.08
N VAL A 260 -1.08 -5.35 -14.70
CA VAL A 260 -0.72 -6.57 -13.98
C VAL A 260 0.66 -6.45 -13.30
N GLU A 261 1.60 -5.75 -13.96
CA GLU A 261 2.93 -5.47 -13.38
C GLU A 261 2.88 -4.47 -12.23
N MET A 262 1.85 -3.62 -12.15
CA MET A 262 1.60 -2.70 -11.04
C MET A 262 0.82 -3.35 -9.90
N VAL A 263 -0.13 -4.24 -10.21
CA VAL A 263 -0.93 -4.96 -9.21
C VAL A 263 -0.08 -5.97 -8.43
N ARG A 264 0.87 -6.64 -9.07
CA ARG A 264 1.76 -7.61 -8.40
C ARG A 264 2.52 -6.99 -7.21
N PRO A 265 3.29 -5.89 -7.33
CA PRO A 265 3.92 -5.23 -6.20
C PRO A 265 2.92 -4.61 -5.22
N MET A 266 1.75 -4.12 -5.68
CA MET A 266 0.68 -3.67 -4.79
C MET A 266 0.25 -4.75 -3.81
N LEU A 267 0.03 -5.97 -4.28
CA LEU A 267 -0.37 -7.10 -3.44
C LEU A 267 0.80 -7.61 -2.59
N LYS A 268 2.02 -7.71 -3.17
CA LYS A 268 3.21 -8.21 -2.49
C LYS A 268 3.66 -7.30 -1.34
N PHE A 269 3.80 -6.01 -1.59
CA PHE A 269 4.29 -5.02 -0.62
C PHE A 269 3.15 -4.27 0.10
N SER A 270 1.92 -4.63 -0.20
CA SER A 270 0.72 -4.02 0.40
C SER A 270 0.64 -2.50 0.20
N SER A 271 1.05 -1.98 -0.98
CA SER A 271 1.08 -0.54 -1.25
C SER A 271 -0.32 0.09 -1.14
N ASN A 272 -0.50 0.97 -0.17
CA ASN A 272 -1.73 1.74 -0.01
C ASN A 272 -1.86 2.79 -1.11
N PHE A 273 -0.73 3.38 -1.52
CA PHE A 273 -0.69 4.38 -2.58
C PHE A 273 -1.26 3.82 -3.89
N ILE A 274 -0.70 2.68 -4.37
CA ILE A 274 -1.16 2.07 -5.62
C ILE A 274 -2.65 1.68 -5.51
N ALA A 275 -3.05 1.05 -4.40
CA ALA A 275 -4.43 0.61 -4.22
C ALA A 275 -5.44 1.77 -4.24
N ASN A 276 -5.13 2.87 -3.55
CA ASN A 276 -6.02 4.02 -3.53
C ASN A 276 -5.97 4.86 -4.82
N ALA A 277 -4.84 4.89 -5.53
CA ALA A 277 -4.77 5.47 -6.86
C ALA A 277 -5.68 4.71 -7.86
N LEU A 278 -5.61 3.37 -7.86
CA LEU A 278 -6.50 2.53 -8.67
C LEU A 278 -7.98 2.72 -8.30
N PHE A 279 -8.28 2.72 -7.00
CA PHE A 279 -9.64 2.92 -6.48
C PHE A 279 -10.24 4.26 -6.93
N LEU A 280 -9.49 5.34 -6.84
CA LEU A 280 -9.93 6.66 -7.29
C LEU A 280 -10.05 6.70 -8.81
N ARG A 281 -9.10 6.14 -9.53
CA ARG A 281 -9.07 6.15 -11.00
C ARG A 281 -10.24 5.37 -11.62
N LEU A 282 -10.74 4.33 -10.94
CA LEU A 282 -11.94 3.59 -11.37
C LEU A 282 -13.20 4.46 -11.49
N ALA A 283 -13.25 5.55 -10.72
CA ALA A 283 -14.43 6.43 -10.74
C ALA A 283 -14.55 7.30 -11.99
N GLU A 284 -13.48 7.60 -12.66
CA GLU A 284 -13.39 8.53 -13.80
C GLU A 284 -14.13 9.89 -13.64
N PRO A 285 -13.65 10.96 -14.23
CA PRO A 285 -14.36 12.23 -14.21
C PRO A 285 -15.69 12.13 -14.98
N THR A 286 -16.72 12.80 -14.48
CA THR A 286 -18.01 12.90 -15.15
C THR A 286 -18.18 14.34 -15.68
N GLY A 287 -18.00 14.52 -16.99
CA GLY A 287 -17.98 15.84 -17.61
C GLY A 287 -16.81 16.68 -17.05
N ALA A 288 -17.11 17.90 -16.61
CA ALA A 288 -16.11 18.80 -16.01
C ALA A 288 -15.83 18.56 -14.52
N ARG A 289 -16.48 17.57 -13.87
CA ARG A 289 -16.32 17.32 -12.45
C ARG A 289 -15.15 16.36 -12.22
N PRO A 290 -14.16 16.75 -11.38
CA PRO A 290 -13.04 15.88 -11.03
C PRO A 290 -13.52 14.67 -10.22
N VAL A 291 -12.68 13.64 -10.14
CA VAL A 291 -12.93 12.47 -9.29
C VAL A 291 -12.94 12.87 -7.82
N SER A 292 -13.98 12.43 -7.10
CA SER A 292 -14.11 12.60 -5.65
C SER A 292 -14.09 11.24 -4.93
N MET A 293 -13.81 11.24 -3.63
CA MET A 293 -13.92 10.04 -2.78
C MET A 293 -15.33 9.44 -2.83
N ALA A 294 -16.36 10.29 -2.84
CA ALA A 294 -17.75 9.83 -2.94
C ALA A 294 -18.03 9.11 -4.27
N ALA A 295 -17.48 9.61 -5.39
CA ALA A 295 -17.60 8.95 -6.69
C ALA A 295 -16.87 7.60 -6.70
N ALA A 296 -15.66 7.52 -6.15
CA ALA A 296 -14.91 6.27 -6.07
C ALA A 296 -15.61 5.21 -5.19
N ARG A 297 -16.12 5.61 -4.03
CA ARG A 297 -16.92 4.72 -3.16
C ARG A 297 -18.18 4.19 -3.90
N ARG A 298 -18.93 5.05 -4.56
CA ARG A 298 -20.10 4.63 -5.35
C ARG A 298 -19.70 3.64 -6.43
N LYS A 299 -18.68 3.97 -7.23
CA LYS A 299 -18.22 3.10 -8.32
C LYS A 299 -17.85 1.71 -7.85
N MET A 300 -17.09 1.61 -6.76
CA MET A 300 -16.68 0.31 -6.20
C MET A 300 -17.85 -0.43 -5.55
N THR A 301 -18.78 0.28 -4.90
CA THR A 301 -19.99 -0.30 -4.32
C THR A 301 -20.89 -0.88 -5.42
N ASP A 302 -21.08 -0.14 -6.51
CA ASP A 302 -21.89 -0.59 -7.64
C ASP A 302 -21.23 -1.77 -8.36
N PHE A 303 -19.90 -1.74 -8.52
CA PHE A 303 -19.15 -2.88 -9.06
C PHE A 303 -19.37 -4.14 -8.20
N ALA A 304 -19.24 -4.03 -6.88
CA ALA A 304 -19.41 -5.18 -5.97
C ALA A 304 -20.85 -5.72 -6.00
N ARG A 305 -21.86 -4.83 -6.04
CA ARG A 305 -23.27 -5.22 -6.19
C ARG A 305 -23.55 -5.92 -7.50
N GLN A 306 -23.11 -5.36 -8.61
CA GLN A 306 -23.33 -5.91 -9.94
C GLN A 306 -22.61 -7.23 -10.16
N ARG A 307 -21.35 -7.33 -9.67
CA ARG A 307 -20.51 -8.49 -9.95
C ARG A 307 -20.79 -9.67 -9.03
N PHE A 308 -21.16 -9.40 -7.75
CA PHE A 308 -21.30 -10.41 -6.72
C PHE A 308 -22.68 -10.46 -6.06
N GLY A 309 -23.58 -9.54 -6.35
CA GLY A 309 -24.92 -9.48 -5.76
C GLY A 309 -24.93 -9.08 -4.28
N TRP A 310 -23.89 -8.44 -3.76
CA TRP A 310 -23.78 -8.14 -2.33
C TRP A 310 -24.72 -7.03 -1.88
N SER A 311 -25.26 -7.16 -0.65
CA SER A 311 -26.08 -6.14 0.02
C SER A 311 -25.49 -5.67 1.34
N ASP A 312 -24.81 -6.54 2.11
CA ASP A 312 -24.26 -6.23 3.44
C ASP A 312 -22.72 -6.11 3.35
N PHE A 313 -22.23 -4.91 3.06
CA PHE A 313 -20.81 -4.55 3.01
C PHE A 313 -20.64 -3.03 3.04
N ALA A 314 -19.41 -2.56 3.32
CA ALA A 314 -19.06 -1.15 3.24
C ALA A 314 -17.66 -0.96 2.64
N ILE A 315 -17.52 0.01 1.73
CA ILE A 315 -16.26 0.34 1.08
C ILE A 315 -16.00 1.83 1.26
N GLU A 316 -14.94 2.17 1.99
CA GLU A 316 -14.53 3.55 2.22
C GLU A 316 -13.27 3.92 1.46
N ASP A 317 -12.34 2.97 1.25
CA ASP A 317 -11.11 3.16 0.49
C ASP A 317 -10.65 1.87 -0.19
N GLY A 318 -9.74 2.00 -1.16
CA GLY A 318 -9.24 0.85 -1.93
C GLY A 318 -8.14 0.03 -1.25
N ALA A 319 -7.53 0.56 -0.21
CA ALA A 319 -6.40 -0.07 0.47
C ALA A 319 -6.78 -0.85 1.73
N GLY A 320 -7.97 -0.57 2.28
CA GLY A 320 -8.42 -1.12 3.56
C GLY A 320 -7.85 -0.40 4.78
N LEU A 321 -7.51 0.89 4.65
CA LEU A 321 -7.05 1.74 5.75
C LEU A 321 -8.21 2.14 6.66
N ALA A 322 -9.33 2.52 6.06
CA ALA A 322 -10.50 3.00 6.78
C ALA A 322 -11.12 1.87 7.61
N ARG A 323 -11.35 2.18 8.89
CA ARG A 323 -11.98 1.22 9.81
C ARG A 323 -13.48 1.04 9.57
N GLY A 324 -14.09 1.84 8.70
CA GLY A 324 -15.46 1.68 8.23
C GLY A 324 -15.63 0.63 7.13
N ASN A 325 -14.55 0.18 6.47
CA ASN A 325 -14.64 -0.93 5.53
C ASN A 325 -15.22 -2.18 6.21
N ARG A 326 -16.14 -2.85 5.53
CA ARG A 326 -16.77 -4.11 5.98
C ARG A 326 -16.86 -5.10 4.84
N LEU A 327 -16.28 -6.27 5.03
CA LEU A 327 -16.45 -7.45 4.18
C LEU A 327 -16.58 -8.68 5.08
N SER A 328 -17.31 -9.70 4.63
CA SER A 328 -17.33 -11.01 5.27
C SER A 328 -16.23 -11.92 4.71
N ALA A 329 -15.92 -13.02 5.42
CA ALA A 329 -15.01 -14.02 4.91
C ALA A 329 -15.55 -14.66 3.62
N ARG A 330 -16.86 -14.85 3.50
CA ARG A 330 -17.52 -15.35 2.30
C ARG A 330 -17.36 -14.39 1.13
N GLN A 331 -17.46 -13.09 1.36
CA GLN A 331 -17.23 -12.10 0.32
C GLN A 331 -15.76 -12.09 -0.16
N LEU A 332 -14.81 -12.25 0.76
CA LEU A 332 -13.40 -12.38 0.37
C LEU A 332 -13.14 -13.66 -0.44
N VAL A 333 -13.76 -14.79 -0.08
CA VAL A 333 -13.67 -16.04 -0.84
C VAL A 333 -14.33 -15.87 -2.22
N ALA A 334 -15.47 -15.20 -2.32
CA ALA A 334 -16.11 -14.91 -3.60
C ALA A 334 -15.21 -14.05 -4.53
N ILE A 335 -14.47 -13.07 -3.95
CA ILE A 335 -13.45 -12.35 -4.73
C ILE A 335 -12.36 -13.31 -5.21
N LEU A 336 -11.88 -14.21 -4.34
CA LEU A 336 -10.82 -15.16 -4.70
C LEU A 336 -11.27 -16.14 -5.79
N ASP A 337 -12.52 -16.63 -5.75
CA ASP A 337 -13.07 -17.45 -6.83
C ASP A 337 -13.04 -16.73 -8.17
N ALA A 338 -13.42 -15.45 -8.18
CA ALA A 338 -13.34 -14.62 -9.37
C ALA A 338 -11.88 -14.28 -9.77
N PHE A 339 -10.96 -14.23 -8.80
CA PHE A 339 -9.55 -13.89 -8.98
C PHE A 339 -8.67 -15.06 -9.46
N VAL A 340 -9.24 -16.26 -9.66
CA VAL A 340 -8.48 -17.44 -10.12
C VAL A 340 -7.59 -17.18 -11.36
N PRO A 341 -8.04 -16.41 -12.39
CA PRO A 341 -7.19 -16.09 -13.55
C PRO A 341 -5.97 -15.21 -13.21
N TYR A 342 -5.97 -14.60 -12.05
CA TYR A 342 -4.96 -13.66 -11.55
C TYR A 342 -4.23 -14.17 -10.30
N ARG A 343 -4.45 -15.44 -9.93
CA ARG A 343 -3.92 -16.05 -8.70
C ARG A 343 -2.40 -15.89 -8.55
N ASP A 344 -1.67 -15.92 -9.65
CA ASP A 344 -0.22 -15.76 -9.73
C ASP A 344 0.28 -14.37 -9.29
N LEU A 345 -0.63 -13.39 -9.13
CA LEU A 345 -0.31 -12.07 -8.61
C LEU A 345 -0.20 -12.05 -7.09
N LEU A 346 -0.77 -13.05 -6.39
CA LEU A 346 -0.64 -13.16 -4.94
C LEU A 346 0.76 -13.65 -4.57
N PRO A 347 1.39 -13.04 -3.55
CA PRO A 347 2.69 -13.47 -3.09
C PRO A 347 2.62 -14.83 -2.38
N GLU A 348 3.66 -15.64 -2.60
CA GLU A 348 3.96 -16.77 -1.72
C GLU A 348 4.20 -16.26 -0.30
N GLN A 349 3.79 -17.03 0.69
CA GLN A 349 3.90 -16.64 2.07
C GLN A 349 5.03 -17.38 2.78
N GLU A 350 6.02 -16.63 3.29
CA GLU A 350 7.13 -17.16 4.11
C GLU A 350 7.89 -18.34 3.48
N GLY A 351 8.06 -18.31 2.16
CA GLY A 351 8.71 -19.40 1.41
C GLY A 351 7.83 -20.64 1.21
N ASN A 352 6.59 -20.63 1.69
CA ASN A 352 5.64 -21.71 1.48
C ASN A 352 4.92 -21.56 0.13
N ARG A 353 5.37 -22.32 -0.88
CA ARG A 353 4.77 -22.34 -2.23
C ARG A 353 3.35 -22.92 -2.28
N SER A 354 2.92 -23.54 -1.19
CA SER A 354 1.55 -24.06 -1.05
C SER A 354 0.57 -23.03 -0.48
N LEU A 355 1.01 -21.78 -0.29
CA LEU A 355 0.20 -20.70 0.27
C LEU A 355 0.41 -19.40 -0.50
N LEU A 356 -0.58 -18.99 -1.27
CA LEU A 356 -0.62 -17.73 -2.00
C LEU A 356 -1.65 -16.82 -1.34
N ALA A 357 -1.24 -15.71 -0.72
CA ALA A 357 -2.22 -14.93 0.03
C ALA A 357 -1.84 -13.46 0.22
N LYS A 358 -2.86 -12.66 0.48
CA LYS A 358 -2.76 -11.26 0.92
C LYS A 358 -2.99 -11.16 2.41
N THR A 359 -2.05 -10.54 3.11
CA THR A 359 -2.20 -10.19 4.53
C THR A 359 -2.97 -8.88 4.69
N GLY A 360 -3.73 -8.77 5.78
CA GLY A 360 -4.36 -7.53 6.23
C GLY A 360 -4.01 -7.24 7.69
N THR A 361 -3.49 -6.05 8.00
CA THR A 361 -3.09 -5.68 9.35
C THR A 361 -3.45 -4.23 9.63
N LEU A 362 -4.16 -4.01 10.73
CA LEU A 362 -4.34 -2.73 11.42
C LEU A 362 -4.22 -2.99 12.92
N THR A 363 -4.13 -1.94 13.72
CA THR A 363 -4.17 -2.11 15.18
C THR A 363 -5.44 -2.86 15.59
N GLY A 364 -5.29 -4.04 16.22
CA GLY A 364 -6.40 -4.91 16.61
C GLY A 364 -7.10 -5.63 15.45
N VAL A 365 -6.48 -5.71 14.27
CA VAL A 365 -7.01 -6.44 13.11
C VAL A 365 -5.91 -7.28 12.49
N SER A 366 -6.17 -8.57 12.30
CA SER A 366 -5.28 -9.52 11.65
C SER A 366 -6.08 -10.37 10.66
N CYS A 367 -5.89 -10.12 9.36
CA CYS A 367 -6.61 -10.81 8.29
C CYS A 367 -5.65 -11.53 7.35
N TYR A 368 -6.17 -12.57 6.70
CA TYR A 368 -5.45 -13.35 5.71
C TYR A 368 -6.43 -13.92 4.70
N ALA A 369 -6.24 -13.66 3.41
CA ALA A 369 -7.12 -14.18 2.36
C ALA A 369 -6.29 -14.59 1.15
N GLY A 370 -6.60 -15.76 0.58
CA GLY A 370 -5.83 -16.32 -0.53
C GLY A 370 -6.18 -17.78 -0.80
N TYR A 371 -5.18 -18.53 -1.24
CA TYR A 371 -5.35 -19.94 -1.62
C TYR A 371 -4.34 -20.81 -0.87
N ALA A 372 -4.83 -21.87 -0.27
CA ALA A 372 -4.04 -22.95 0.31
C ALA A 372 -4.05 -24.16 -0.65
N ARG A 373 -2.90 -24.81 -0.83
CA ARG A 373 -2.83 -26.04 -1.62
C ARG A 373 -3.29 -27.23 -0.79
N ARG A 374 -4.27 -27.96 -1.30
CA ARG A 374 -4.89 -29.11 -0.64
C ARG A 374 -5.09 -30.23 -1.65
N ASP A 375 -4.55 -31.39 -1.38
CA ASP A 375 -4.65 -32.57 -2.24
C ASP A 375 -4.40 -32.27 -3.73
N GLY A 376 -3.35 -31.45 -3.99
CA GLY A 376 -2.95 -31.03 -5.33
C GLY A 376 -3.74 -29.87 -5.94
N ALA A 377 -4.86 -29.44 -5.35
CA ALA A 377 -5.71 -28.35 -5.83
C ALA A 377 -5.55 -27.07 -4.97
N TRP A 378 -5.92 -25.92 -5.53
CA TRP A 378 -5.96 -24.66 -4.80
C TRP A 378 -7.36 -24.43 -4.21
N ALA A 379 -7.41 -24.22 -2.91
CA ALA A 379 -8.61 -23.98 -2.12
C ALA A 379 -8.61 -22.53 -1.62
N PRO A 380 -9.60 -21.68 -1.98
CA PRO A 380 -9.69 -20.33 -1.47
C PRO A 380 -10.05 -20.33 0.01
N PHE A 381 -9.42 -19.40 0.75
CA PHE A 381 -9.73 -19.20 2.17
C PHE A 381 -9.69 -17.71 2.56
N ALA A 382 -10.42 -17.38 3.61
CA ALA A 382 -10.36 -16.08 4.25
C ALA A 382 -10.44 -16.21 5.78
N LEU A 383 -9.46 -15.66 6.48
CA LEU A 383 -9.39 -15.52 7.92
C LEU A 383 -9.45 -14.05 8.28
N MET A 384 -10.38 -13.67 9.16
CA MET A 384 -10.54 -12.30 9.63
C MET A 384 -10.64 -12.28 11.15
N ILE A 385 -9.67 -11.67 11.81
CA ILE A 385 -9.62 -11.57 13.28
C ILE A 385 -9.63 -10.09 13.63
N ASN A 386 -10.66 -9.63 14.30
CA ASN A 386 -10.85 -8.22 14.68
C ASN A 386 -10.71 -7.92 16.19
N PRO A 387 -10.29 -8.82 17.09
CA PRO A 387 -9.63 -8.47 18.35
C PRO A 387 -8.11 -8.44 18.18
N PRO A 388 -7.36 -7.77 19.08
CA PRO A 388 -5.91 -7.89 19.15
C PRO A 388 -5.48 -9.35 19.37
N VAL A 389 -4.59 -9.84 18.49
CA VAL A 389 -3.99 -11.18 18.62
C VAL A 389 -2.53 -11.10 18.17
N ASP A 390 -1.74 -12.09 18.56
CA ASP A 390 -0.44 -12.32 17.97
C ASP A 390 -0.56 -12.59 16.46
N HIS A 391 0.22 -11.91 15.66
CA HIS A 391 0.21 -12.09 14.21
C HIS A 391 0.65 -13.49 13.77
N GLU A 392 1.36 -14.23 14.61
CA GLU A 392 1.74 -15.62 14.36
C GLU A 392 0.52 -16.56 14.32
N LEU A 393 -0.59 -16.21 15.01
CA LEU A 393 -1.81 -17.02 14.96
C LEU A 393 -2.31 -17.18 13.52
N ARG A 394 -2.38 -16.09 12.74
CA ARG A 394 -2.84 -16.16 11.34
C ARG A 394 -1.95 -17.07 10.48
N LYS A 395 -0.64 -17.07 10.75
CA LYS A 395 0.33 -17.92 10.04
C LYS A 395 0.13 -19.39 10.40
N ARG A 396 -0.01 -19.71 11.69
CA ARG A 396 -0.30 -21.07 12.16
C ARG A 396 -1.60 -21.59 11.57
N VAL A 397 -2.66 -20.75 11.55
CA VAL A 397 -3.93 -21.11 10.89
C VAL A 397 -3.72 -21.42 9.42
N ALA A 398 -3.07 -20.51 8.67
CA ALA A 398 -2.85 -20.67 7.23
C ALA A 398 -2.02 -21.94 6.92
N THR A 399 -0.98 -22.23 7.72
CA THR A 399 -0.19 -23.46 7.59
C THR A 399 -1.05 -24.70 7.84
N ARG A 400 -1.98 -24.64 8.79
CA ARG A 400 -2.90 -25.76 9.11
C ARG A 400 -3.92 -26.00 8.00
N LEU A 401 -4.21 -24.99 7.16
CA LEU A 401 -5.11 -25.13 6.00
C LEU A 401 -4.45 -25.86 4.83
N VAL A 402 -3.12 -25.86 4.71
CA VAL A 402 -2.38 -26.60 3.67
C VAL A 402 -2.39 -28.10 4.00
N ARG A 403 -2.56 -28.95 2.98
CA ARG A 403 -2.46 -30.42 3.05
C ARG A 403 -1.59 -30.95 1.92
#